data_d9e325d4f323d3284428fa9266647be0
#
_entry.id   d9e325d4f323d3284428fa9266647be0
#
_cell.length_a   1.000
_cell.length_b   1.000
_cell.length_c   1.000
_cell.angle_alpha   90.00
_cell.angle_beta   90.00
_cell.angle_gamma   90.00
#
_symmetry.space_group_name_H-M   'P 1'
#
loop_
_entity.id
_entity.type
_entity.pdbx_description
1 polymer ?
#
loop_
_entity_poly.entity_id
_entity_poly.type
_entity_poly.pdbx_seq_one_letter_code
_entity_poly.pdbx_strand_id
1 'polypeptide(L)'
;KVFEQSKEKNRNLNTKTDLKDYVMDVLLKKEYSQNNFGNIEAGVGTNDRWQVRGFDGYMKGSVNASAYANLNNVNQSSVPGSDGSFWDSDSPKSIMNTKKVGVSTIAEKTGGTFYVSTDLAAQWQGVDLDEQKKQISILPQTNINKIFQNLNDSRNSSFSLNNKITKMGISYFQFQTMVDYGRSKNDDLNKYALFDKNIPSNSSVLQLFDAIDEGGRNAFDYLQNYSINKANNRAHNFRLRENIEMSQALAWGDDLIFHADASYSDNNQKLGENSHITYYLPVNDSIVSYVANDNTKTKSYSYTLEGFYHFN
;
A
#
# COMPACT_ATOMS: atom_id res chain seq x y z
N LYS A 1 1.14 -0.74 39.31
CA LYS A 1 2.24 0.08 39.87
C LYS A 1 2.76 1.00 38.77
N VAL A 2 3.16 2.20 39.14
CA VAL A 2 3.84 3.13 38.23
C VAL A 2 5.28 3.25 38.68
N PHE A 3 6.23 3.08 37.80
CA PHE A 3 7.65 3.21 38.11
C PHE A 3 8.39 3.87 36.92
N GLU A 4 9.52 4.48 37.22
CA GLU A 4 10.43 5.00 36.22
C GLU A 4 11.27 3.88 35.63
N GLN A 5 11.40 3.85 34.33
CA GLN A 5 12.23 2.89 33.58
C GLN A 5 13.10 3.67 32.59
N SER A 6 14.37 3.29 32.46
CA SER A 6 15.21 3.83 31.39
C SER A 6 14.66 3.44 30.02
N LYS A 7 14.82 4.32 29.02
CA LYS A 7 14.37 4.04 27.63
C LYS A 7 14.91 2.69 27.17
N GLU A 8 14.16 2.00 26.31
CA GLU A 8 14.46 0.63 25.88
C GLU A 8 15.92 0.47 25.41
N LYS A 9 16.41 1.40 24.59
CA LYS A 9 17.80 1.39 24.11
C LYS A 9 18.82 1.47 25.25
N ASN A 10 18.57 2.33 26.25
CA ASN A 10 19.45 2.52 27.37
C ASN A 10 19.39 1.36 28.38
N ARG A 11 18.21 0.75 28.53
CA ARG A 11 18.02 -0.44 29.34
C ARG A 11 18.83 -1.63 28.80
N ASN A 12 18.82 -1.76 27.46
CA ASN A 12 19.50 -2.85 26.78
C ASN A 12 21.02 -2.74 26.81
N LEU A 13 21.53 -1.50 26.81
CA LEU A 13 22.97 -1.20 26.84
C LEU A 13 23.52 -1.03 28.28
N ASN A 14 22.67 -1.18 29.29
CA ASN A 14 23.01 -0.96 30.71
C ASN A 14 23.71 0.39 30.97
N THR A 15 23.50 1.38 30.08
CA THR A 15 24.10 2.71 30.17
C THR A 15 23.32 3.59 31.16
N LYS A 16 24.02 4.31 32.01
CA LYS A 16 23.43 5.34 32.91
C LYS A 16 23.08 6.56 32.05
N THR A 17 21.84 6.69 31.62
CA THR A 17 21.37 7.92 30.98
C THR A 17 20.21 8.50 31.78
N ASP A 18 20.09 9.83 31.76
CA ASP A 18 19.01 10.55 32.44
C ASP A 18 17.65 10.46 31.74
N LEU A 19 17.59 9.76 30.59
CA LEU A 19 16.36 9.58 29.85
C LEU A 19 15.53 8.44 30.44
N LYS A 20 14.46 8.79 31.16
CA LYS A 20 13.54 7.89 31.81
C LYS A 20 12.15 8.01 31.23
N ASP A 21 11.46 6.90 31.13
CA ASP A 21 10.03 6.81 30.80
C ASP A 21 9.25 6.34 32.03
N TYR A 22 8.03 6.85 32.19
CA TYR A 22 7.14 6.35 33.22
C TYR A 22 6.36 5.16 32.67
N VAL A 23 6.50 4.02 33.33
CA VAL A 23 5.82 2.79 32.95
C VAL A 23 4.82 2.42 34.03
N MET A 24 3.59 2.14 33.60
CA MET A 24 2.54 1.63 34.46
C MET A 24 2.44 0.10 34.31
N ASP A 25 2.80 -0.63 35.33
CA ASP A 25 2.61 -2.08 35.39
C ASP A 25 1.16 -2.38 35.85
N VAL A 26 0.36 -2.91 34.96
CA VAL A 26 -1.02 -3.32 35.22
C VAL A 26 -1.05 -4.85 35.27
N LEU A 27 -1.20 -5.38 36.49
CA LEU A 27 -1.38 -6.80 36.72
C LEU A 27 -2.87 -7.13 36.64
N LEU A 28 -3.26 -7.85 35.59
CA LEU A 28 -4.61 -8.41 35.48
C LEU A 28 -4.77 -9.56 36.46
N LYS A 29 -5.97 -9.70 37.04
CA LYS A 29 -6.31 -10.89 37.81
C LYS A 29 -6.25 -12.11 36.89
N LYS A 30 -5.86 -13.26 37.43
CA LYS A 30 -5.64 -14.51 36.67
C LYS A 30 -6.86 -14.93 35.83
N GLU A 31 -8.04 -14.65 36.30
CA GLU A 31 -9.33 -14.87 35.59
C GLU A 31 -9.48 -14.03 34.31
N TYR A 32 -8.80 -12.89 34.21
CA TYR A 32 -8.80 -12.00 33.04
C TYR A 32 -7.51 -12.11 32.23
N SER A 33 -6.61 -13.04 32.58
CA SER A 33 -5.34 -13.25 31.88
C SER A 33 -5.46 -14.06 30.59
N GLN A 34 -6.64 -14.58 30.31
CA GLN A 34 -6.96 -15.28 29.05
C GLN A 34 -8.25 -14.70 28.49
N ASN A 35 -8.21 -14.23 27.28
CA ASN A 35 -9.34 -13.67 26.57
C ASN A 35 -9.28 -14.04 25.08
N ASN A 36 -10.44 -14.33 24.52
CA ASN A 36 -10.64 -14.45 23.09
C ASN A 36 -11.79 -13.50 22.73
N PHE A 37 -11.57 -12.62 21.75
CA PHE A 37 -12.56 -11.63 21.31
C PHE A 37 -12.45 -11.45 19.82
N GLY A 38 -13.57 -11.20 19.19
CA GLY A 38 -13.59 -11.02 17.75
C GLY A 38 -14.94 -10.54 17.26
N ASN A 39 -14.95 -10.19 15.99
CA ASN A 39 -16.15 -9.84 15.28
C ASN A 39 -16.14 -10.43 13.87
N ILE A 40 -17.31 -10.66 13.33
CA ILE A 40 -17.49 -11.05 11.94
C ILE A 40 -18.64 -10.21 11.39
N GLU A 41 -18.43 -9.60 10.25
CA GLU A 41 -19.40 -8.82 9.52
C GLU A 41 -19.56 -9.41 8.12
N ALA A 42 -20.81 -9.56 7.68
CA ALA A 42 -21.11 -10.01 6.33
C ALA A 42 -22.28 -9.20 5.79
N GLY A 43 -22.22 -8.84 4.53
CA GLY A 43 -23.26 -8.08 3.87
C GLY A 43 -23.32 -8.37 2.38
N VAL A 44 -24.51 -8.28 1.82
CA VAL A 44 -24.78 -8.31 0.40
C VAL A 44 -25.62 -7.10 0.01
N GLY A 45 -25.39 -6.57 -1.17
CA GLY A 45 -26.07 -5.39 -1.68
C GLY A 45 -26.55 -5.61 -3.11
N THR A 46 -27.16 -4.57 -3.68
CA THR A 46 -27.53 -4.53 -5.09
C THR A 46 -26.28 -4.51 -6.00
N ASN A 47 -26.42 -4.88 -7.27
CA ASN A 47 -25.36 -4.89 -8.26
C ASN A 47 -24.16 -5.79 -7.88
N ASP A 48 -24.47 -6.99 -7.37
CA ASP A 48 -23.49 -8.01 -6.98
C ASP A 48 -22.46 -7.52 -5.94
N ARG A 49 -22.85 -6.55 -5.12
CA ARG A 49 -22.01 -6.05 -4.04
C ARG A 49 -22.05 -6.98 -2.84
N TRP A 50 -20.89 -7.26 -2.28
CA TRP A 50 -20.73 -8.11 -1.11
C TRP A 50 -19.54 -7.70 -0.26
N GLN A 51 -19.61 -8.07 1.00
CA GLN A 51 -18.56 -7.85 1.98
C GLN A 51 -18.56 -8.99 2.98
N VAL A 52 -17.37 -9.48 3.30
CA VAL A 52 -17.10 -10.35 4.46
C VAL A 52 -15.82 -9.84 5.10
N ARG A 53 -15.91 -9.47 6.38
CA ARG A 53 -14.74 -9.10 7.15
C ARG A 53 -14.83 -9.64 8.56
N GLY A 54 -13.69 -9.91 9.14
CA GLY A 54 -13.61 -10.46 10.48
C GLY A 54 -12.27 -10.17 11.11
N PHE A 55 -12.30 -10.18 12.41
CA PHE A 55 -11.15 -10.05 13.28
C PHE A 55 -11.30 -11.02 14.44
N ASP A 56 -10.21 -11.68 14.81
CA ASP A 56 -10.11 -12.49 16.01
C ASP A 56 -8.84 -12.14 16.77
N GLY A 57 -8.97 -11.91 18.06
CA GLY A 57 -7.88 -11.59 18.98
C GLY A 57 -7.84 -12.59 20.12
N TYR A 58 -6.68 -13.16 20.37
CA TYR A 58 -6.40 -14.10 21.45
C TYR A 58 -5.32 -13.55 22.37
N MET A 59 -5.58 -13.55 23.67
CA MET A 59 -4.62 -13.18 24.70
C MET A 59 -4.56 -14.27 25.77
N LYS A 60 -3.37 -14.73 26.10
CA LYS A 60 -3.17 -15.65 27.22
C LYS A 60 -1.81 -15.45 27.84
N GLY A 61 -1.82 -14.93 29.07
CA GLY A 61 -0.58 -14.62 29.78
C GLY A 61 0.29 -13.64 29.01
N SER A 62 1.41 -14.10 28.53
CA SER A 62 2.39 -13.32 27.76
C SER A 62 2.30 -13.54 26.24
N VAL A 63 1.25 -14.19 25.76
CA VAL A 63 1.01 -14.42 24.33
C VAL A 63 -0.21 -13.63 23.89
N ASN A 64 -0.02 -12.77 22.88
CA ASN A 64 -1.08 -12.09 22.17
C ASN A 64 -1.01 -12.50 20.71
N ALA A 65 -2.12 -12.87 20.13
CA ALA A 65 -2.24 -13.16 18.71
C ALA A 65 -3.50 -12.51 18.15
N SER A 66 -3.45 -12.05 16.93
CA SER A 66 -4.63 -11.58 16.23
C SER A 66 -4.59 -11.99 14.76
N ALA A 67 -5.76 -12.18 14.19
CA ALA A 67 -5.93 -12.44 12.77
C ALA A 67 -7.08 -11.62 12.23
N TYR A 68 -6.97 -11.19 10.98
CA TYR A 68 -8.05 -10.49 10.31
C TYR A 68 -8.19 -10.89 8.84
N ALA A 69 -9.40 -10.70 8.33
CA ALA A 69 -9.71 -10.77 6.92
C ALA A 69 -10.67 -9.63 6.55
N ASN A 70 -10.44 -9.00 5.40
CA ASN A 70 -11.37 -8.04 4.79
C ASN A 70 -11.47 -8.36 3.29
N LEU A 71 -12.59 -8.96 2.91
CA LEU A 71 -12.87 -9.43 1.56
C LEU A 71 -14.12 -8.72 1.07
N ASN A 72 -14.03 -7.88 0.05
CA ASN A 72 -15.18 -7.12 -0.40
C ASN A 72 -15.00 -6.54 -1.81
N ASN A 73 -16.13 -6.12 -2.39
CA ASN A 73 -16.20 -5.29 -3.59
C ASN A 73 -17.04 -4.01 -3.38
N VAL A 74 -17.13 -3.55 -2.14
CA VAL A 74 -17.87 -2.34 -1.74
C VAL A 74 -16.98 -1.14 -1.47
N ASN A 75 -15.79 -1.15 -2.06
CA ASN A 75 -14.81 -0.06 -1.99
C ASN A 75 -14.22 0.20 -0.58
N GLN A 76 -14.17 -0.81 0.25
CA GLN A 76 -13.62 -0.70 1.60
C GLN A 76 -12.26 -1.37 1.67
N SER A 77 -11.25 -0.60 2.08
CA SER A 77 -9.85 -1.08 2.12
C SER A 77 -9.23 -1.04 3.51
N SER A 78 -10.03 -0.80 4.55
CA SER A 78 -9.57 -0.72 5.93
C SER A 78 -8.99 -2.04 6.46
N VAL A 79 -8.11 -1.92 7.42
CA VAL A 79 -7.70 -3.03 8.30
C VAL A 79 -8.25 -2.75 9.70
N PRO A 80 -8.46 -3.77 10.53
CA PRO A 80 -9.01 -3.54 11.86
C PRO A 80 -8.01 -2.80 12.76
N GLY A 81 -8.54 -1.99 13.66
CA GLY A 81 -7.79 -1.45 14.78
C GLY A 81 -7.46 -2.54 15.83
N SER A 82 -6.77 -2.16 16.89
CA SER A 82 -6.42 -3.07 17.99
C SER A 82 -7.64 -3.63 18.75
N ASP A 83 -8.78 -2.95 18.65
CA ASP A 83 -10.07 -3.35 19.21
C ASP A 83 -10.91 -4.20 18.23
N GLY A 84 -10.40 -4.49 17.04
CA GLY A 84 -11.07 -5.23 15.99
C GLY A 84 -12.07 -4.42 15.18
N SER A 85 -12.21 -3.12 15.41
CA SER A 85 -13.09 -2.26 14.62
C SER A 85 -12.49 -1.91 13.28
N PHE A 86 -13.33 -1.86 12.22
CA PHE A 86 -12.93 -1.43 10.88
C PHE A 86 -13.41 0.02 10.66
N TRP A 87 -12.44 0.91 10.44
CA TRP A 87 -12.73 2.31 10.15
C TRP A 87 -12.66 2.53 8.64
N ASP A 88 -13.80 2.75 8.03
CA ASP A 88 -13.90 2.94 6.60
C ASP A 88 -13.69 4.41 6.24
N SER A 89 -12.85 4.66 5.24
CA SER A 89 -12.68 5.97 4.63
C SER A 89 -13.67 6.18 3.49
N ASP A 90 -13.77 7.41 3.00
CA ASP A 90 -14.63 7.76 1.87
C ASP A 90 -14.42 6.82 0.67
N SER A 91 -15.53 6.41 0.07
CA SER A 91 -15.51 5.49 -1.07
C SER A 91 -14.87 6.16 -2.29
N PRO A 92 -13.92 5.51 -2.96
CA PRO A 92 -13.38 5.99 -4.22
C PRO A 92 -14.48 6.00 -5.30
N LYS A 93 -14.32 6.86 -6.32
CA LYS A 93 -15.23 6.96 -7.48
C LYS A 93 -15.21 5.74 -8.42
N SER A 94 -14.39 4.75 -8.13
CA SER A 94 -14.16 3.53 -8.90
C SER A 94 -14.79 2.31 -8.24
N ILE A 95 -14.87 1.21 -8.98
CA ILE A 95 -15.20 -0.11 -8.40
C ILE A 95 -13.89 -0.73 -7.89
N MET A 96 -13.83 -0.97 -6.59
CA MET A 96 -12.67 -1.58 -5.96
C MET A 96 -13.03 -2.93 -5.36
N ASN A 97 -12.24 -3.95 -5.72
CA ASN A 97 -12.29 -5.28 -5.12
C ASN A 97 -11.07 -5.43 -4.20
N THR A 98 -11.31 -5.67 -2.94
CA THR A 98 -10.26 -5.78 -1.92
C THR A 98 -10.30 -7.15 -1.26
N LYS A 99 -9.12 -7.74 -1.12
CA LYS A 99 -8.88 -8.94 -0.32
C LYS A 99 -7.65 -8.68 0.52
N LYS A 100 -7.83 -8.56 1.84
CA LYS A 100 -6.74 -8.36 2.80
C LYS A 100 -6.84 -9.42 3.89
N VAL A 101 -5.72 -10.01 4.23
CA VAL A 101 -5.61 -10.91 5.36
C VAL A 101 -4.33 -10.59 6.13
N GLY A 102 -4.35 -10.77 7.43
CA GLY A 102 -3.16 -10.60 8.24
C GLY A 102 -3.23 -11.38 9.55
N VAL A 103 -2.04 -11.64 10.07
CA VAL A 103 -1.82 -12.29 11.37
C VAL A 103 -0.73 -11.51 12.08
N SER A 104 -0.97 -11.18 13.35
CA SER A 104 0.02 -10.59 14.24
C SER A 104 0.14 -11.44 15.48
N THR A 105 1.35 -11.71 15.90
CA THR A 105 1.62 -12.47 17.13
C THR A 105 2.71 -11.78 17.94
N ILE A 106 2.50 -11.75 19.25
CA ILE A 106 3.50 -11.28 20.22
C ILE A 106 3.57 -12.33 21.32
N ALA A 107 4.77 -12.80 21.61
CA ALA A 107 5.04 -13.68 22.74
C ALA A 107 6.20 -13.12 23.57
N GLU A 108 5.97 -13.01 24.88
CA GLU A 108 6.96 -12.50 25.81
C GLU A 108 7.14 -13.51 26.94
N LYS A 109 8.38 -13.81 27.30
CA LYS A 109 8.65 -14.61 28.50
C LYS A 109 8.40 -13.77 29.74
N THR A 110 7.79 -14.37 30.75
CA THR A 110 7.59 -13.74 32.07
C THR A 110 8.89 -13.10 32.57
N GLY A 111 8.83 -11.79 32.91
CA GLY A 111 10.00 -11.01 33.29
C GLY A 111 10.71 -10.27 32.15
N GLY A 112 10.15 -10.29 30.93
CA GLY A 112 10.62 -9.45 29.81
C GLY A 112 11.97 -9.83 29.22
N THR A 113 12.47 -11.03 29.54
CA THR A 113 13.82 -11.44 29.11
C THR A 113 13.89 -12.00 27.68
N PHE A 114 12.75 -12.33 27.11
CA PHE A 114 12.65 -12.84 25.74
C PHE A 114 11.33 -12.38 25.13
N TYR A 115 11.42 -11.85 23.91
CA TYR A 115 10.29 -11.29 23.18
C TYR A 115 10.36 -11.75 21.72
N VAL A 116 9.24 -12.18 21.16
CA VAL A 116 9.07 -12.48 19.74
C VAL A 116 7.84 -11.77 19.24
N SER A 117 7.94 -11.05 18.13
CA SER A 117 6.79 -10.55 17.40
C SER A 117 6.88 -10.96 15.94
N THR A 118 5.73 -11.30 15.37
CA THR A 118 5.60 -11.62 13.96
C THR A 118 4.35 -10.97 13.42
N ASP A 119 4.50 -10.15 12.38
CA ASP A 119 3.41 -9.55 11.63
C ASP A 119 3.49 -10.06 10.19
N LEU A 120 2.41 -10.63 9.71
CA LEU A 120 2.26 -11.14 8.36
C LEU A 120 1.00 -10.54 7.75
N ALA A 121 1.12 -9.95 6.56
CA ALA A 121 -0.02 -9.43 5.83
C ALA A 121 0.07 -9.75 4.35
N ALA A 122 -1.08 -10.03 3.74
CA ALA A 122 -1.21 -10.18 2.30
C ALA A 122 -2.44 -9.40 1.82
N GLN A 123 -2.27 -8.76 0.67
CA GLN A 123 -3.31 -7.95 0.06
C GLN A 123 -3.37 -8.19 -1.44
N TRP A 124 -4.59 -8.27 -1.96
CA TRP A 124 -4.92 -8.21 -3.38
C TRP A 124 -5.99 -7.14 -3.57
N GLN A 125 -5.74 -6.21 -4.46
CA GLN A 125 -6.66 -5.13 -4.75
C GLN A 125 -6.81 -4.95 -6.25
N GLY A 126 -8.05 -4.92 -6.72
CA GLY A 126 -8.41 -4.56 -8.07
C GLY A 126 -9.20 -3.26 -8.06
N VAL A 127 -8.91 -2.37 -8.99
CA VAL A 127 -9.64 -1.11 -9.18
C VAL A 127 -10.01 -1.00 -10.64
N ASP A 128 -11.30 -0.88 -10.90
CA ASP A 128 -11.85 -0.63 -12.23
C ASP A 128 -12.49 0.77 -12.23
N LEU A 129 -11.95 1.66 -13.04
CA LEU A 129 -12.44 3.02 -13.21
C LEU A 129 -12.95 3.20 -14.65
N ASP A 130 -14.17 3.68 -14.81
CA ASP A 130 -14.70 4.26 -16.05
C ASP A 130 -15.22 5.67 -15.71
N GLU A 131 -14.44 6.67 -16.06
CA GLU A 131 -14.79 8.05 -15.85
C GLU A 131 -15.06 8.73 -17.20
N GLN A 132 -16.26 9.28 -17.33
CA GLN A 132 -16.69 9.97 -18.54
C GLN A 132 -17.11 11.37 -18.20
N LYS A 133 -16.64 12.36 -18.97
CA LYS A 133 -16.97 13.78 -18.75
C LYS A 133 -17.29 14.49 -20.06
N LYS A 134 -18.30 15.35 -19.98
CA LYS A 134 -18.54 16.42 -20.95
C LYS A 134 -18.25 17.75 -20.26
N GLN A 135 -17.47 18.60 -20.89
CA GLN A 135 -17.14 19.92 -20.40
C GLN A 135 -17.40 20.95 -21.50
N ILE A 136 -18.09 22.02 -21.15
CA ILE A 136 -18.32 23.16 -22.02
C ILE A 136 -17.56 24.36 -21.44
N SER A 137 -16.66 24.93 -22.20
CA SER A 137 -16.00 26.18 -21.87
C SER A 137 -16.65 27.31 -22.68
N ILE A 138 -17.34 28.19 -21.99
CA ILE A 138 -18.04 29.32 -22.58
C ILE A 138 -17.03 30.46 -22.69
N LEU A 139 -16.68 30.85 -23.92
CA LEU A 139 -15.80 31.98 -24.24
C LEU A 139 -16.60 33.06 -24.94
N PRO A 140 -16.14 34.34 -24.93
CA PRO A 140 -16.89 35.46 -25.49
C PRO A 140 -17.25 35.34 -26.98
N GLN A 141 -16.47 34.60 -27.76
CA GLN A 141 -16.63 34.44 -29.20
C GLN A 141 -16.96 33.04 -29.68
N THR A 142 -16.72 32.02 -28.88
CA THR A 142 -16.91 30.60 -29.25
C THR A 142 -17.01 29.70 -28.01
N ASN A 143 -17.85 28.70 -28.12
CA ASN A 143 -17.93 27.66 -27.11
C ASN A 143 -16.99 26.53 -27.51
N ILE A 144 -16.15 26.11 -26.58
CA ILE A 144 -15.29 24.93 -26.73
C ILE A 144 -15.90 23.80 -25.96
N ASN A 145 -16.23 22.72 -26.65
CA ASN A 145 -16.78 21.52 -26.06
C ASN A 145 -15.70 20.43 -26.00
N LYS A 146 -15.59 19.76 -24.89
CA LYS A 146 -14.65 18.68 -24.65
C LYS A 146 -15.38 17.48 -24.13
N ILE A 147 -15.01 16.32 -24.63
CA ILE A 147 -15.39 15.05 -24.04
C ILE A 147 -14.14 14.29 -23.69
N PHE A 148 -14.26 13.54 -22.60
CA PHE A 148 -13.17 12.65 -22.26
C PHE A 148 -13.64 11.39 -21.53
N GLN A 149 -12.91 10.30 -21.75
CA GLN A 149 -13.09 9.03 -21.11
C GLN A 149 -11.75 8.56 -20.56
N ASN A 150 -11.75 8.13 -19.31
CA ASN A 150 -10.62 7.52 -18.66
C ASN A 150 -11.05 6.13 -18.18
N LEU A 151 -10.48 5.08 -18.78
CA LEU A 151 -10.61 3.71 -18.35
C LEU A 151 -9.31 3.29 -17.68
N ASN A 152 -9.40 2.81 -16.46
CA ASN A 152 -8.25 2.30 -15.72
C ASN A 152 -8.59 0.93 -15.11
N ASP A 153 -7.78 -0.08 -15.42
CA ASP A 153 -7.79 -1.40 -14.79
C ASP A 153 -6.48 -1.57 -14.02
N SER A 154 -6.56 -1.47 -12.71
CA SER A 154 -5.42 -1.62 -11.81
C SER A 154 -5.57 -2.87 -10.95
N ARG A 155 -4.51 -3.66 -10.88
CA ARG A 155 -4.43 -4.87 -10.05
C ARG A 155 -3.12 -4.84 -9.26
N ASN A 156 -3.26 -4.83 -7.95
CA ASN A 156 -2.13 -4.79 -7.03
C ASN A 156 -2.18 -5.99 -6.10
N SER A 157 -1.03 -6.57 -5.84
CA SER A 157 -0.86 -7.58 -4.81
C SER A 157 0.39 -7.29 -3.99
N SER A 158 0.30 -7.48 -2.69
CA SER A 158 1.44 -7.33 -1.81
C SER A 158 1.43 -8.39 -0.71
N PHE A 159 2.61 -8.71 -0.26
CA PHE A 159 2.88 -9.56 0.88
C PHE A 159 3.94 -8.89 1.73
N SER A 160 3.76 -8.88 3.04
CA SER A 160 4.76 -8.39 3.99
C SER A 160 4.88 -9.35 5.17
N LEU A 161 6.12 -9.53 5.60
CA LEU A 161 6.48 -10.24 6.82
C LEU A 161 7.44 -9.35 7.60
N ASN A 162 7.14 -9.13 8.87
CA ASN A 162 8.07 -8.53 9.83
C ASN A 162 8.16 -9.45 11.03
N ASN A 163 9.35 -9.95 11.28
CA ASN A 163 9.63 -10.82 12.42
C ASN A 163 10.73 -10.19 13.25
N LYS A 164 10.52 -10.09 14.57
CA LYS A 164 11.49 -9.54 15.50
C LYS A 164 11.64 -10.49 16.69
N ILE A 165 12.86 -10.88 16.97
CA ILE A 165 13.23 -11.69 18.13
C ILE A 165 14.16 -10.84 18.99
N THR A 166 13.86 -10.69 20.28
CA THR A 166 14.69 -9.93 21.21
C THR A 166 14.94 -10.76 22.48
N LYS A 167 16.16 -10.84 22.87
CA LYS A 167 16.59 -11.40 24.18
C LYS A 167 17.22 -10.29 24.98
N MET A 168 16.80 -10.13 26.22
CA MET A 168 17.29 -9.11 27.16
C MET A 168 17.90 -9.78 28.39
N GLY A 169 18.92 -9.15 28.98
CA GLY A 169 19.61 -9.63 30.17
C GLY A 169 21.00 -9.00 30.25
N ILE A 170 21.96 -9.75 30.81
CA ILE A 170 23.39 -9.34 30.82
C ILE A 170 23.92 -9.18 29.40
N SER A 171 23.41 -10.01 28.47
CA SER A 171 23.60 -9.84 27.05
C SER A 171 22.27 -9.45 26.39
N TYR A 172 22.31 -8.50 25.48
CA TYR A 172 21.21 -8.15 24.63
C TYR A 172 21.42 -8.73 23.23
N PHE A 173 20.35 -9.24 22.64
CA PHE A 173 20.35 -9.73 21.26
C PHE A 173 19.02 -9.35 20.63
N GLN A 174 19.05 -8.74 19.46
CA GLN A 174 17.89 -8.52 18.60
C GLN A 174 18.20 -9.03 17.21
N PHE A 175 17.25 -9.75 16.65
CA PHE A 175 17.23 -10.14 15.25
C PHE A 175 15.90 -9.73 14.63
N GLN A 176 15.93 -9.04 13.50
CA GLN A 176 14.74 -8.61 12.79
C GLN A 176 14.86 -8.93 11.31
N THR A 177 13.84 -9.61 10.79
CA THR A 177 13.66 -9.92 9.37
C THR A 177 12.46 -9.16 8.85
N MET A 178 12.63 -8.45 7.75
CA MET A 178 11.55 -7.84 7.00
C MET A 178 11.58 -8.35 5.56
N VAL A 179 10.44 -8.83 5.09
CA VAL A 179 10.24 -9.26 3.69
C VAL A 179 9.05 -8.51 3.13
N ASP A 180 9.26 -7.82 2.04
CA ASP A 180 8.19 -7.18 1.28
C ASP A 180 8.21 -7.68 -0.16
N TYR A 181 7.07 -8.08 -0.65
CA TYR A 181 6.84 -8.42 -2.04
C TYR A 181 5.64 -7.64 -2.56
N GLY A 182 5.77 -7.05 -3.73
CA GLY A 182 4.69 -6.34 -4.40
C GLY A 182 4.67 -6.64 -5.89
N ARG A 183 3.49 -6.69 -6.45
CA ARG A 183 3.25 -6.74 -7.88
C ARG A 183 2.12 -5.80 -8.23
N SER A 184 2.32 -5.00 -9.27
CA SER A 184 1.30 -4.13 -9.82
C SER A 184 1.14 -4.33 -11.32
N LYS A 185 -0.10 -4.19 -11.76
CA LYS A 185 -0.51 -4.15 -13.15
C LYS A 185 -1.47 -2.98 -13.28
N ASN A 186 -1.21 -2.09 -14.22
CA ASN A 186 -2.07 -0.96 -14.53
C ASN A 186 -2.22 -0.83 -16.04
N ASP A 187 -3.45 -0.83 -16.53
CA ASP A 187 -3.80 -0.62 -17.91
C ASP A 187 -4.71 0.62 -17.99
N ASP A 188 -4.23 1.66 -18.65
CA ASP A 188 -4.92 2.93 -18.82
C ASP A 188 -5.30 3.15 -20.28
N LEU A 189 -6.52 3.59 -20.52
CA LEU A 189 -6.98 4.09 -21.79
C LEU A 189 -7.63 5.44 -21.58
N ASN A 190 -7.01 6.50 -22.14
CA ASN A 190 -7.52 7.85 -22.12
C ASN A 190 -7.93 8.26 -23.55
N LYS A 191 -9.19 8.62 -23.71
CA LYS A 191 -9.72 9.22 -24.95
C LYS A 191 -10.12 10.66 -24.66
N TYR A 192 -9.78 11.55 -25.59
CA TYR A 192 -10.12 12.97 -25.52
C TYR A 192 -10.51 13.48 -26.89
N ALA A 193 -11.58 14.27 -26.97
CA ALA A 193 -11.96 14.95 -28.19
C ALA A 193 -12.37 16.40 -27.90
N LEU A 194 -12.00 17.31 -28.79
CA LEU A 194 -12.26 18.73 -28.75
C LEU A 194 -13.10 19.12 -29.96
N PHE A 195 -14.15 19.92 -29.72
CA PHE A 195 -15.07 20.42 -30.74
C PHE A 195 -15.17 21.94 -30.64
N ASP A 196 -15.28 22.60 -31.78
CA ASP A 196 -15.50 24.05 -31.88
C ASP A 196 -16.97 24.47 -31.89
N LYS A 197 -17.88 23.52 -31.92
CA LYS A 197 -19.34 23.73 -31.85
C LYS A 197 -19.96 22.82 -30.76
N ASN A 198 -21.24 23.10 -30.50
CA ASN A 198 -21.98 22.29 -29.53
C ASN A 198 -22.14 20.85 -30.01
N ILE A 199 -21.81 19.94 -29.12
CA ILE A 199 -22.03 18.52 -29.30
C ILE A 199 -23.49 18.14 -28.98
N PRO A 200 -24.05 17.10 -29.59
CA PRO A 200 -25.42 16.64 -29.30
C PRO A 200 -25.61 16.41 -27.79
N SER A 201 -26.61 17.08 -27.22
CA SER A 201 -26.89 16.98 -25.77
C SER A 201 -27.35 15.59 -25.34
N ASN A 202 -28.06 14.89 -26.24
CA ASN A 202 -28.69 13.60 -25.95
C ASN A 202 -27.77 12.39 -26.14
N SER A 203 -26.58 12.58 -26.73
CA SER A 203 -25.64 11.46 -26.94
C SER A 203 -24.79 11.26 -25.68
N SER A 204 -24.53 10.02 -25.32
CA SER A 204 -23.56 9.69 -24.27
C SER A 204 -22.12 9.95 -24.74
N VAL A 205 -21.17 10.04 -23.82
CA VAL A 205 -19.73 10.18 -24.16
C VAL A 205 -19.27 8.99 -24.98
N LEU A 206 -19.71 7.77 -24.64
CA LEU A 206 -19.38 6.56 -25.38
C LEU A 206 -19.88 6.61 -26.82
N GLN A 207 -21.16 6.93 -27.04
CA GLN A 207 -21.71 7.07 -28.40
C GLN A 207 -20.96 8.08 -29.26
N LEU A 208 -20.49 9.18 -28.64
CA LEU A 208 -19.69 10.19 -29.35
C LEU A 208 -18.31 9.63 -29.72
N PHE A 209 -17.64 8.90 -28.83
CA PHE A 209 -16.36 8.26 -29.15
C PHE A 209 -16.50 7.15 -30.18
N ASP A 210 -17.53 6.32 -30.08
CA ASP A 210 -17.81 5.26 -31.06
C ASP A 210 -18.00 5.87 -32.47
N ALA A 211 -18.77 6.96 -32.57
CA ALA A 211 -18.96 7.66 -33.85
C ALA A 211 -17.63 8.26 -34.39
N ILE A 212 -16.75 8.79 -33.52
CA ILE A 212 -15.44 9.30 -33.93
C ILE A 212 -14.54 8.14 -34.38
N ASP A 213 -14.51 7.02 -33.64
CA ASP A 213 -13.70 5.86 -33.96
C ASP A 213 -14.10 5.23 -35.32
N GLU A 214 -15.39 5.25 -35.67
CA GLU A 214 -15.92 4.73 -36.93
C GLU A 214 -15.78 5.69 -38.11
N GLY A 215 -16.07 6.97 -37.90
CA GLY A 215 -16.20 7.95 -38.97
C GLY A 215 -15.16 9.08 -38.98
N GLY A 216 -14.39 9.23 -37.92
CA GLY A 216 -13.43 10.33 -37.76
C GLY A 216 -14.10 11.70 -37.94
N ARG A 217 -13.51 12.56 -38.79
CA ARG A 217 -14.09 13.87 -39.14
C ARG A 217 -15.44 13.79 -39.81
N ASN A 218 -15.72 12.70 -40.54
CA ASN A 218 -17.01 12.55 -41.23
C ASN A 218 -18.17 12.36 -40.24
N ALA A 219 -17.91 11.95 -39.00
CA ALA A 219 -18.93 11.90 -37.96
C ALA A 219 -19.31 13.28 -37.44
N PHE A 220 -18.31 14.20 -37.36
CA PHE A 220 -18.49 15.56 -36.84
C PHE A 220 -17.56 16.53 -37.56
N ASP A 221 -18.12 17.34 -38.48
CA ASP A 221 -17.40 18.36 -39.30
C ASP A 221 -16.73 19.45 -38.43
N TYR A 222 -17.14 19.58 -37.18
CA TYR A 222 -16.63 20.51 -36.18
C TYR A 222 -15.68 19.88 -35.14
N LEU A 223 -15.22 18.64 -35.37
CA LEU A 223 -14.21 18.00 -34.57
C LEU A 223 -12.83 18.61 -34.85
N GLN A 224 -12.18 19.15 -33.82
CA GLN A 224 -10.89 19.83 -33.90
C GLN A 224 -9.71 18.87 -33.68
N ASN A 225 -9.80 18.06 -32.64
CA ASN A 225 -8.82 17.03 -32.40
C ASN A 225 -9.42 15.81 -31.69
N TYR A 226 -8.75 14.70 -31.86
CA TYR A 226 -9.04 13.46 -31.19
C TYR A 226 -7.73 12.80 -30.74
N SER A 227 -7.67 12.41 -29.49
CA SER A 227 -6.51 11.69 -28.96
C SER A 227 -6.89 10.41 -28.24
N ILE A 228 -6.09 9.39 -28.47
CA ILE A 228 -6.11 8.12 -27.73
C ILE A 228 -4.74 7.93 -27.13
N ASN A 229 -4.70 7.75 -25.82
CA ASN A 229 -3.49 7.34 -25.11
C ASN A 229 -3.74 6.01 -24.39
N LYS A 230 -2.93 5.02 -24.69
CA LYS A 230 -2.93 3.71 -24.04
C LYS A 230 -1.62 3.57 -23.27
N ALA A 231 -1.71 3.40 -21.97
CA ALA A 231 -0.54 3.12 -21.13
C ALA A 231 -0.70 1.78 -20.43
N ASN A 232 0.37 1.04 -20.32
CA ASN A 232 0.43 -0.15 -19.51
C ASN A 232 1.67 -0.09 -18.62
N ASN A 233 1.47 -0.41 -17.36
CA ASN A 233 2.54 -0.49 -16.39
C ASN A 233 2.48 -1.85 -15.69
N ARG A 234 3.61 -2.52 -15.64
CA ARG A 234 3.80 -3.77 -14.93
C ARG A 234 5.01 -3.61 -14.04
N ALA A 235 4.82 -3.75 -12.75
CA ALA A 235 5.93 -3.68 -11.82
C ALA A 235 5.89 -4.85 -10.84
N HIS A 236 7.05 -5.28 -10.42
CA HIS A 236 7.22 -6.09 -9.24
C HIS A 236 8.40 -5.57 -8.42
N ASN A 237 8.27 -5.68 -7.12
CA ASN A 237 9.32 -5.36 -6.18
C ASN A 237 9.44 -6.48 -5.15
N PHE A 238 10.67 -6.79 -4.82
CA PHE A 238 11.01 -7.66 -3.70
C PHE A 238 12.03 -6.94 -2.84
N ARG A 239 11.84 -6.96 -1.53
CA ARG A 239 12.80 -6.42 -0.56
C ARG A 239 12.95 -7.40 0.59
N LEU A 240 14.18 -7.69 0.93
CA LEU A 240 14.58 -8.39 2.14
C LEU A 240 15.48 -7.47 2.95
N ARG A 241 15.23 -7.36 4.23
CA ARG A 241 16.10 -6.66 5.17
C ARG A 241 16.26 -7.51 6.43
N GLU A 242 17.51 -7.66 6.83
CA GLU A 242 17.94 -8.31 8.07
C GLU A 242 18.66 -7.29 8.95
N ASN A 243 18.32 -7.26 10.22
CA ASN A 243 18.98 -6.43 11.21
C ASN A 243 19.35 -7.30 12.42
N ILE A 244 20.60 -7.22 12.81
CA ILE A 244 21.14 -7.89 14.01
C ILE A 244 21.75 -6.83 14.91
N GLU A 245 21.35 -6.81 16.17
CA GLU A 245 21.93 -5.98 17.19
C GLU A 245 22.29 -6.84 18.40
N MET A 246 23.51 -6.75 18.87
CA MET A 246 24.00 -7.48 20.02
C MET A 246 24.74 -6.53 20.96
N SER A 247 24.55 -6.70 22.26
CA SER A 247 25.44 -6.10 23.23
C SER A 247 25.77 -7.10 24.34
N GLN A 248 27.00 -7.03 24.81
CA GLN A 248 27.51 -7.89 25.90
C GLN A 248 28.22 -7.02 26.90
N ALA A 249 27.69 -7.01 28.12
CA ALA A 249 28.41 -6.45 29.27
C ALA A 249 29.58 -7.36 29.64
N LEU A 250 30.74 -6.78 29.81
CA LEU A 250 31.98 -7.47 30.16
C LEU A 250 32.17 -7.50 31.67
N ALA A 251 32.94 -8.45 32.18
CA ALA A 251 33.11 -8.67 33.62
C ALA A 251 33.76 -7.49 34.35
N TRP A 252 34.49 -6.63 33.64
CA TRP A 252 35.15 -5.42 34.16
C TRP A 252 34.33 -4.15 34.02
N GLY A 253 33.08 -4.22 33.57
CA GLY A 253 32.11 -3.12 33.52
C GLY A 253 31.95 -2.45 32.17
N ASP A 254 32.80 -2.75 31.19
CA ASP A 254 32.68 -2.22 29.83
C ASP A 254 31.64 -2.98 29.00
N ASP A 255 31.24 -2.41 27.86
CA ASP A 255 30.27 -3.03 26.95
C ASP A 255 30.87 -3.23 25.56
N LEU A 256 30.58 -4.38 24.96
CA LEU A 256 30.82 -4.65 23.55
C LEU A 256 29.50 -4.63 22.80
N ILE A 257 29.39 -3.81 21.77
CA ILE A 257 28.19 -3.65 20.96
C ILE A 257 28.52 -4.05 19.52
N PHE A 258 27.65 -4.82 18.93
CA PHE A 258 27.75 -5.26 17.54
C PHE A 258 26.43 -4.96 16.83
N HIS A 259 26.51 -4.34 15.66
CA HIS A 259 25.38 -4.05 14.80
C HIS A 259 25.67 -4.53 13.36
N ALA A 260 24.72 -5.23 12.78
CA ALA A 260 24.78 -5.68 11.38
C ALA A 260 23.43 -5.43 10.70
N ASP A 261 23.48 -4.76 9.57
CA ASP A 261 22.35 -4.60 8.65
C ASP A 261 22.70 -5.22 7.31
N ALA A 262 21.76 -5.95 6.73
CA ALA A 262 21.82 -6.40 5.36
C ALA A 262 20.49 -6.12 4.66
N SER A 263 20.56 -5.62 3.43
CA SER A 263 19.35 -5.48 2.63
C SER A 263 19.58 -5.90 1.18
N TYR A 264 18.55 -6.47 0.61
CA TYR A 264 18.47 -6.80 -0.81
C TYR A 264 17.16 -6.25 -1.37
N SER A 265 17.21 -5.62 -2.54
CA SER A 265 16.00 -5.28 -3.28
C SER A 265 16.13 -5.63 -4.76
N ASP A 266 15.05 -6.14 -5.34
CA ASP A 266 14.90 -6.40 -6.77
C ASP A 266 13.62 -5.70 -7.25
N ASN A 267 13.79 -4.67 -8.08
CA ASN A 267 12.70 -3.91 -8.66
C ASN A 267 12.73 -4.07 -10.17
N ASN A 268 11.61 -4.41 -10.76
CA ASN A 268 11.47 -4.47 -12.21
C ASN A 268 10.18 -3.76 -12.60
N GLN A 269 10.30 -2.79 -13.49
CA GLN A 269 9.18 -2.02 -14.02
C GLN A 269 9.22 -2.05 -15.54
N LYS A 270 8.10 -2.36 -16.16
CA LYS A 270 7.88 -2.26 -17.58
C LYS A 270 6.76 -1.27 -17.83
N LEU A 271 7.07 -0.22 -18.55
CA LEU A 271 6.15 0.81 -18.97
C LEU A 271 6.03 0.76 -20.49
N GLY A 272 4.81 0.70 -20.99
CA GLY A 272 4.49 0.87 -22.40
C GLY A 272 3.49 2.00 -22.55
N GLU A 273 3.72 2.90 -23.49
CA GLU A 273 2.83 3.98 -23.82
C GLU A 273 2.67 4.06 -25.34
N ASN A 274 1.44 4.19 -25.78
CA ASN A 274 1.08 4.41 -27.20
C ASN A 274 0.10 5.55 -27.25
N SER A 275 0.52 6.66 -27.82
CA SER A 275 -0.28 7.86 -27.99
C SER A 275 -0.51 8.17 -29.46
N HIS A 276 -1.74 8.48 -29.79
CA HIS A 276 -2.17 8.87 -31.13
C HIS A 276 -3.07 10.09 -31.01
N ILE A 277 -2.68 11.19 -31.69
CA ILE A 277 -3.43 12.43 -31.71
C ILE A 277 -3.67 12.82 -33.17
N THR A 278 -4.93 13.00 -33.53
CA THR A 278 -5.33 13.52 -34.84
C THR A 278 -5.81 14.96 -34.68
N TYR A 279 -5.21 15.88 -35.39
CA TYR A 279 -5.65 17.26 -35.54
C TYR A 279 -6.38 17.42 -36.86
N TYR A 280 -7.62 17.81 -36.81
CA TYR A 280 -8.47 18.01 -37.98
C TYR A 280 -8.34 19.48 -38.47
N LEU A 281 -7.44 19.69 -39.39
CA LEU A 281 -7.16 21.02 -39.97
C LEU A 281 -8.01 21.28 -41.22
N PRO A 282 -8.25 22.56 -41.59
CA PRO A 282 -9.09 22.89 -42.73
C PRO A 282 -8.62 22.35 -44.08
N VAL A 283 -7.31 22.17 -44.26
CA VAL A 283 -6.73 21.72 -45.54
C VAL A 283 -6.31 20.24 -45.48
N ASN A 284 -5.56 19.85 -44.49
CA ASN A 284 -5.10 18.45 -44.30
C ASN A 284 -5.03 18.11 -42.82
N ASP A 285 -5.48 16.94 -42.48
CA ASP A 285 -5.37 16.45 -41.12
C ASP A 285 -3.90 16.14 -40.75
N SER A 286 -3.54 16.43 -39.52
CA SER A 286 -2.20 16.16 -39.01
C SER A 286 -2.29 15.09 -37.93
N ILE A 287 -1.45 14.07 -38.03
CA ILE A 287 -1.41 12.95 -37.10
C ILE A 287 -0.07 12.96 -36.40
N VAL A 288 -0.12 12.92 -35.07
CA VAL A 288 1.05 12.74 -34.21
C VAL A 288 0.89 11.44 -33.46
N SER A 289 1.83 10.53 -33.64
CA SER A 289 1.85 9.26 -32.94
C SER A 289 3.20 9.03 -32.33
N TYR A 290 3.22 8.50 -31.13
CA TYR A 290 4.45 7.99 -30.54
C TYR A 290 4.19 6.69 -29.77
N VAL A 291 5.22 5.85 -29.70
CA VAL A 291 5.24 4.65 -28.90
C VAL A 291 6.49 4.70 -28.04
N ALA A 292 6.31 4.59 -26.75
CA ALA A 292 7.39 4.51 -25.78
C ALA A 292 7.31 3.17 -25.03
N ASN A 293 8.44 2.51 -24.90
CA ASN A 293 8.59 1.33 -24.08
C ASN A 293 9.83 1.50 -23.20
N ASP A 294 9.63 1.37 -21.91
CA ASP A 294 10.72 1.38 -20.94
C ASP A 294 10.70 0.08 -20.13
N ASN A 295 11.87 -0.43 -19.84
CA ASN A 295 12.05 -1.60 -19.01
C ASN A 295 13.22 -1.37 -18.06
N THR A 296 12.85 -0.96 -16.86
CA THR A 296 13.82 -0.65 -15.81
C THR A 296 13.92 -1.83 -14.85
N LYS A 297 15.14 -2.34 -14.67
CA LYS A 297 15.44 -3.37 -13.71
C LYS A 297 16.57 -2.93 -12.80
N THR A 298 16.29 -2.85 -11.52
CA THR A 298 17.26 -2.41 -10.51
C THR A 298 17.39 -3.45 -9.42
N LYS A 299 18.61 -3.88 -9.17
CA LYS A 299 18.97 -4.70 -8.02
C LYS A 299 19.91 -3.93 -7.13
N SER A 300 19.65 -3.89 -5.86
CA SER A 300 20.53 -3.26 -4.89
C SER A 300 20.81 -4.17 -3.71
N TYR A 301 22.02 -4.07 -3.23
CA TYR A 301 22.53 -4.76 -2.05
C TYR A 301 23.16 -3.72 -1.15
N SER A 302 22.87 -3.76 0.12
CA SER A 302 23.63 -3.01 1.12
C SER A 302 23.90 -3.89 2.32
N TYR A 303 25.04 -3.65 2.93
CA TYR A 303 25.38 -4.25 4.21
C TYR A 303 26.18 -3.26 5.02
N THR A 304 25.94 -3.26 6.30
CA THR A 304 26.69 -2.46 7.29
C THR A 304 27.06 -3.39 8.43
N LEU A 305 28.30 -3.30 8.87
CA LEU A 305 28.82 -4.03 10.01
C LEU A 305 29.56 -3.05 10.89
N GLU A 306 29.14 -2.92 12.13
CA GLU A 306 29.70 -2.01 13.11
C GLU A 306 29.99 -2.73 14.42
N GLY A 307 31.10 -2.40 15.01
CA GLY A 307 31.49 -2.88 16.33
C GLY A 307 31.96 -1.70 17.20
N PHE A 308 31.41 -1.59 18.38
CA PHE A 308 31.74 -0.53 19.34
C PHE A 308 32.19 -1.16 20.65
N TYR A 309 33.24 -0.60 21.20
CA TYR A 309 33.67 -0.88 22.54
C TYR A 309 33.41 0.39 23.39
N HIS A 310 32.60 0.22 24.42
CA HIS A 310 32.23 1.30 25.31
C HIS A 310 32.91 1.11 26.67
N PHE A 311 33.75 2.08 27.03
CA PHE A 311 34.42 2.15 28.34
C PHE A 311 33.48 2.79 29.35
N ASN A 312 33.27 2.13 30.49
CA ASN A 312 32.48 2.65 31.62
C ASN A 312 33.35 3.14 32.75
#